data_29f63358d3a597a31090de2c19e86c26
#
_entry.id   29f63358d3a597a31090de2c19e86c26
#
_cell.length_a   1.000
_cell.length_b   1.000
_cell.length_c   1.000
_cell.angle_alpha   90.00
_cell.angle_beta   90.00
_cell.angle_gamma   90.00
#
_symmetry.space_group_name_H-M   'P 1'
#
loop_
_entity.id
_entity.type
_entity.pdbx_description
1 polymer ?
#
loop_
_entity_poly.entity_id
_entity_poly.type
_entity_poly.pdbx_seq_one_letter_code
_entity_poly.pdbx_strand_id
1 'polypeptide(L)'
;MYNEEGECGTGAVVPWAGRLWVITYGPHKPMGSSDKLYEITPGLKQIIRPESIGGTPANRMIHKESNQLNIGPYFIDQKRKVRVIPYASMPGRHTGTARHLKDPANKLYVATMEEGLYSVDVHDLSVVEHVKDGNPNKKYRGQGIKTKLPGYHGKGLYSSQGTLVYANNGERGKNVTKDPTTTSGALATWQGSGDWKLVRRNQFTEVTGPGGIYGNADDKDPIWAMGWDARSLILMLLENGKWHPYRLPKGSHSYDGAHGWNTEWPRIREIGQKDLLGTMHGTFWRFPEAFSKTNSAGIAPRSNYLKVIGDFARWKGRIVFGCDDSAQKEFLNHRPFKSTKGAPLQSNSNLWFVEAEKIDQLGPAIGRGSVWLRDDLEAGQVSEPHLFSGYDHRMMVIRHGNRKPVAFTLEVDKKGDGKWKVLQKFKVENSLVHIFRDTEKGAWLRLRVAEKVKQATVHFHYRDKDLRGKGNGPIFDGVATLGTKASSKGVIRSNRKVLSMLAGGAYYELNDRLELTRGAKSGAALVAEGAQPKTKIRVDTASAIVEEDGSSYRIPMSPGYDAQDE
;
A
#
# COMPACT_ATOMS: atom_id res chain seq x y z
N MET A 1 -19.45 -7.75 6.74
CA MET A 1 -20.29 -7.16 5.65
C MET A 1 -20.08 -8.02 4.41
N TYR A 2 -21.15 -8.41 3.78
CA TYR A 2 -21.13 -9.36 2.65
C TYR A 2 -21.70 -8.72 1.40
N ASN A 3 -21.17 -9.12 0.24
CA ASN A 3 -21.73 -8.80 -1.06
C ASN A 3 -21.68 -10.03 -1.99
N GLU A 4 -22.41 -9.98 -3.10
CA GLU A 4 -22.45 -11.05 -4.11
C GLU A 4 -21.53 -10.76 -5.31
N GLU A 5 -20.60 -9.83 -5.14
CA GLU A 5 -19.62 -9.48 -6.15
C GLU A 5 -18.44 -10.45 -6.14
N GLY A 6 -17.72 -10.55 -7.23
CA GLY A 6 -16.55 -11.42 -7.33
C GLY A 6 -15.41 -11.03 -6.40
N GLU A 7 -15.35 -9.77 -6.03
CA GLU A 7 -14.33 -9.19 -5.16
C GLU A 7 -14.98 -8.58 -3.92
N CYS A 8 -14.22 -8.36 -2.87
CA CYS A 8 -14.64 -7.66 -1.68
C CYS A 8 -13.74 -6.45 -1.43
N GLY A 9 -14.22 -5.53 -0.63
CA GLY A 9 -13.46 -4.41 -0.18
C GLY A 9 -14.28 -3.43 0.63
N THR A 10 -13.60 -2.71 1.51
CA THR A 10 -14.18 -1.58 2.21
C THR A 10 -13.77 -0.30 1.49
N GLY A 11 -14.71 0.34 0.83
CA GLY A 11 -14.48 1.54 0.04
C GLY A 11 -14.22 2.77 0.89
N ALA A 12 -14.96 2.92 1.98
CA ALA A 12 -14.77 4.01 2.94
C ALA A 12 -15.33 3.67 4.32
N VAL A 13 -14.74 4.28 5.36
CA VAL A 13 -15.16 4.16 6.77
C VAL A 13 -15.20 5.56 7.36
N VAL A 14 -16.38 6.03 7.81
CA VAL A 14 -16.55 7.41 8.28
C VAL A 14 -17.44 7.51 9.52
N PRO A 15 -16.97 8.09 10.62
CA PRO A 15 -17.81 8.53 11.71
C PRO A 15 -18.62 9.77 11.31
N TRP A 16 -19.95 9.67 11.38
CA TRP A 16 -20.84 10.79 11.06
C TRP A 16 -22.17 10.66 11.78
N ALA A 17 -22.71 11.78 12.27
CA ALA A 17 -24.02 11.86 12.93
C ALA A 17 -24.24 10.77 14.01
N GLY A 18 -23.21 10.51 14.85
CA GLY A 18 -23.25 9.53 15.93
C GLY A 18 -23.22 8.06 15.48
N ARG A 19 -22.88 7.80 14.23
CA ARG A 19 -22.77 6.47 13.64
C ARG A 19 -21.43 6.27 12.96
N LEU A 20 -21.08 5.02 12.67
CA LEU A 20 -20.03 4.67 11.74
C LEU A 20 -20.68 4.28 10.40
N TRP A 21 -20.32 5.01 9.37
CA TRP A 21 -20.80 4.74 8.01
C TRP A 21 -19.72 3.98 7.25
N VAL A 22 -20.14 2.91 6.59
CA VAL A 22 -19.24 2.05 5.83
C VAL A 22 -19.87 1.75 4.47
N ILE A 23 -19.07 1.83 3.42
CA ILE A 23 -19.47 1.38 2.09
C ILE A 23 -18.56 0.22 1.68
N THR A 24 -19.15 -0.88 1.25
CA THR A 24 -18.40 -1.95 0.59
C THR A 24 -18.36 -1.70 -0.91
N TYR A 25 -17.40 -2.29 -1.59
CA TYR A 25 -17.35 -2.19 -3.03
C TYR A 25 -16.99 -3.54 -3.66
N GLY A 26 -17.69 -3.83 -4.74
CA GLY A 26 -17.29 -4.78 -5.77
C GLY A 26 -16.93 -3.96 -6.98
N PRO A 27 -15.84 -4.28 -7.62
CA PRO A 27 -15.21 -3.30 -8.49
C PRO A 27 -15.97 -3.21 -9.76
N HIS A 28 -16.96 -2.83 -10.09
CA HIS A 28 -17.17 -2.71 -11.54
C HIS A 28 -18.61 -2.69 -12.07
N LYS A 29 -19.56 -2.28 -11.28
CA LYS A 29 -20.90 -2.12 -11.80
C LYS A 29 -21.34 -0.65 -11.73
N PRO A 30 -21.14 0.13 -12.79
CA PRO A 30 -21.46 1.55 -12.80
C PRO A 30 -22.96 1.87 -12.79
N MET A 31 -23.82 0.88 -12.68
CA MET A 31 -25.28 1.02 -12.56
C MET A 31 -25.84 0.49 -11.26
N GLY A 32 -25.02 0.26 -10.29
CA GLY A 32 -25.38 -0.38 -9.05
C GLY A 32 -24.81 -1.79 -8.93
N SER A 33 -24.66 -2.24 -7.71
CA SER A 33 -24.13 -3.55 -7.37
C SER A 33 -24.82 -4.08 -6.13
N SER A 34 -24.47 -5.30 -5.71
CA SER A 34 -24.91 -5.87 -4.43
C SER A 34 -24.17 -5.26 -3.23
N ASP A 35 -23.19 -4.43 -3.46
CA ASP A 35 -22.52 -3.65 -2.42
C ASP A 35 -23.48 -2.70 -1.74
N LYS A 36 -23.25 -2.47 -0.44
CA LYS A 36 -24.19 -1.72 0.38
C LYS A 36 -23.51 -0.57 1.10
N LEU A 37 -24.34 0.41 1.43
CA LEU A 37 -24.08 1.40 2.44
C LEU A 37 -24.59 0.86 3.78
N TYR A 38 -23.70 0.84 4.77
CA TYR A 38 -23.98 0.38 6.13
C TYR A 38 -23.95 1.54 7.11
N GLU A 39 -24.94 1.59 8.00
CA GLU A 39 -24.97 2.42 9.20
C GLU A 39 -24.70 1.53 10.41
N ILE A 40 -23.63 1.76 11.15
CA ILE A 40 -23.25 0.98 12.32
C ILE A 40 -23.49 1.81 13.57
N THR A 41 -24.31 1.26 14.48
CA THR A 41 -24.66 1.94 15.72
C THR A 41 -23.51 1.92 16.73
N PRO A 42 -23.55 2.77 17.79
CA PRO A 42 -22.60 2.69 18.88
C PRO A 42 -22.51 1.35 19.60
N GLY A 43 -23.59 0.55 19.57
CA GLY A 43 -23.63 -0.83 20.06
C GLY A 43 -23.26 -1.89 19.02
N LEU A 44 -22.64 -1.49 17.91
CA LEU A 44 -22.18 -2.37 16.82
C LEU A 44 -23.31 -3.08 16.04
N LYS A 45 -24.56 -2.66 16.20
CA LYS A 45 -25.64 -3.16 15.33
C LYS A 45 -25.43 -2.63 13.91
N GLN A 46 -25.34 -3.53 12.95
CA GLN A 46 -25.23 -3.24 11.52
C GLN A 46 -26.64 -3.01 10.95
N ILE A 47 -26.82 -1.91 10.25
CA ILE A 47 -28.03 -1.56 9.52
C ILE A 47 -27.66 -1.40 8.05
N ILE A 48 -28.25 -2.21 7.18
CA ILE A 48 -28.11 -2.03 5.74
C ILE A 48 -29.08 -0.93 5.32
N ARG A 49 -28.58 0.08 4.66
CA ARG A 49 -29.42 1.20 4.22
C ARG A 49 -30.24 0.81 2.98
N PRO A 50 -31.56 1.02 3.01
CA PRO A 50 -32.43 0.67 1.89
C PRO A 50 -32.16 1.52 0.63
N GLU A 51 -31.54 2.68 0.79
CA GLU A 51 -31.17 3.57 -0.31
C GLU A 51 -29.96 3.09 -1.11
N SER A 52 -29.32 1.99 -0.70
CA SER A 52 -28.11 1.47 -1.33
C SER A 52 -28.34 1.08 -2.79
N ILE A 53 -27.57 1.68 -3.70
CA ILE A 53 -27.55 1.38 -5.14
C ILE A 53 -26.24 0.73 -5.59
N GLY A 54 -25.31 0.53 -4.70
CA GLY A 54 -23.99 -0.05 -4.91
C GLY A 54 -22.93 0.69 -4.13
N GLY A 55 -21.72 0.17 -4.17
CA GLY A 55 -20.56 0.73 -3.50
C GLY A 55 -19.42 1.10 -4.44
N THR A 56 -18.54 1.92 -3.97
CA THR A 56 -17.35 2.34 -4.68
C THR A 56 -16.12 2.39 -3.75
N PRO A 57 -14.92 2.21 -4.27
CA PRO A 57 -13.68 2.46 -3.53
C PRO A 57 -13.52 3.96 -3.36
N ALA A 58 -14.15 4.52 -2.36
CA ALA A 58 -14.36 5.94 -2.34
C ALA A 58 -13.36 6.72 -1.49
N ASN A 59 -12.97 7.86 -1.96
CA ASN A 59 -12.78 8.97 -1.07
C ASN A 59 -14.15 9.36 -0.47
N ARG A 60 -14.09 9.93 0.70
CA ARG A 60 -15.23 10.46 1.41
C ARG A 60 -14.90 11.88 1.86
N MET A 61 -15.90 12.70 2.01
CA MET A 61 -15.75 14.07 2.44
C MET A 61 -16.91 14.48 3.36
N ILE A 62 -16.59 15.21 4.42
CA ILE A 62 -17.57 15.95 5.19
C ILE A 62 -17.59 17.38 4.66
N HIS A 63 -18.67 17.74 4.03
CA HIS A 63 -18.90 19.11 3.57
C HIS A 63 -19.44 19.93 4.73
N LYS A 64 -18.58 20.77 5.31
CA LYS A 64 -18.88 21.52 6.54
C LYS A 64 -20.02 22.51 6.36
N GLU A 65 -20.03 23.24 5.25
CA GLU A 65 -20.98 24.32 4.99
C GLU A 65 -22.41 23.82 4.90
N SER A 66 -22.65 22.68 4.30
CA SER A 66 -23.98 22.07 4.23
C SER A 66 -24.22 21.04 5.34
N ASN A 67 -23.21 20.76 6.17
CA ASN A 67 -23.26 19.79 7.27
C ASN A 67 -23.71 18.39 6.81
N GLN A 68 -23.03 17.87 5.79
CA GLN A 68 -23.31 16.58 5.16
C GLN A 68 -22.05 15.75 4.97
N LEU A 69 -22.20 14.43 5.09
CA LEU A 69 -21.21 13.46 4.62
C LEU A 69 -21.52 13.09 3.16
N ASN A 70 -20.53 13.23 2.28
CA ASN A 70 -20.53 12.56 0.98
C ASN A 70 -19.68 11.29 1.03
N ILE A 71 -20.23 10.17 0.61
CA ILE A 71 -19.57 8.86 0.54
C ILE A 71 -20.11 8.10 -0.67
N GLY A 72 -19.28 7.93 -1.71
CA GLY A 72 -19.76 7.41 -3.00
C GLY A 72 -20.87 8.31 -3.58
N PRO A 73 -21.99 7.75 -4.05
CA PRO A 73 -23.13 8.49 -4.58
C PRO A 73 -24.07 9.05 -3.49
N TYR A 74 -23.74 8.85 -2.21
CA TYR A 74 -24.60 9.16 -1.09
C TYR A 74 -24.24 10.48 -0.42
N PHE A 75 -25.28 11.26 -0.08
CA PHE A 75 -25.23 12.46 0.76
C PHE A 75 -26.05 12.24 2.02
N ILE A 76 -25.43 12.35 3.18
CA ILE A 76 -26.02 11.99 4.46
C ILE A 76 -26.00 13.20 5.40
N ASP A 77 -27.17 13.65 5.83
CA ASP A 77 -27.30 14.79 6.74
C ASP A 77 -27.11 14.39 8.23
N GLN A 78 -27.14 15.36 9.12
CA GLN A 78 -27.04 15.15 10.58
C GLN A 78 -28.21 14.36 11.17
N LYS A 79 -29.36 14.31 10.50
CA LYS A 79 -30.52 13.49 10.90
C LYS A 79 -30.43 12.08 10.32
N ARG A 80 -29.32 11.76 9.63
CA ARG A 80 -29.05 10.48 8.96
C ARG A 80 -30.00 10.18 7.78
N LYS A 81 -30.61 11.20 7.21
CA LYS A 81 -31.33 11.08 5.95
C LYS A 81 -30.32 10.89 4.82
N VAL A 82 -30.48 9.83 4.06
CA VAL A 82 -29.63 9.51 2.91
C VAL A 82 -30.31 9.99 1.64
N ARG A 83 -29.59 10.79 0.86
CA ARG A 83 -29.96 11.16 -0.52
C ARG A 83 -28.97 10.51 -1.46
N VAL A 84 -29.43 10.12 -2.63
CA VAL A 84 -28.65 9.34 -3.59
C VAL A 84 -28.63 10.04 -4.94
N ILE A 85 -27.46 10.13 -5.56
CA ILE A 85 -27.34 10.52 -6.96
C ILE A 85 -27.48 9.25 -7.82
N PRO A 86 -28.51 9.15 -8.66
CA PRO A 86 -28.67 8.01 -9.56
C PRO A 86 -27.51 7.92 -10.55
N TYR A 87 -27.06 6.73 -10.89
CA TYR A 87 -26.02 6.54 -11.92
C TYR A 87 -26.39 7.13 -13.29
N ALA A 88 -27.68 7.26 -13.57
CA ALA A 88 -28.13 7.93 -14.80
C ALA A 88 -27.75 9.41 -14.85
N SER A 89 -27.70 10.09 -13.69
CA SER A 89 -27.34 11.51 -13.58
C SER A 89 -25.83 11.72 -13.49
N MET A 90 -25.11 10.74 -12.90
CA MET A 90 -23.66 10.80 -12.73
C MET A 90 -23.06 9.43 -13.10
N PRO A 91 -22.95 9.13 -14.40
CA PRO A 91 -22.42 7.84 -14.86
C PRO A 91 -20.99 7.60 -14.44
N GLY A 92 -20.63 6.32 -14.28
CA GLY A 92 -19.28 5.90 -13.91
C GLY A 92 -19.20 5.36 -12.49
N ARG A 93 -18.00 4.95 -12.09
CA ARG A 93 -17.69 4.39 -10.78
C ARG A 93 -17.06 5.47 -9.91
N HIS A 94 -17.83 6.06 -9.01
CA HIS A 94 -17.42 7.22 -8.22
C HIS A 94 -16.33 6.83 -7.22
N THR A 95 -15.15 7.42 -7.31
CA THR A 95 -13.99 7.04 -6.51
C THR A 95 -13.33 8.18 -5.75
N GLY A 96 -13.54 9.40 -6.18
CA GLY A 96 -12.90 10.56 -5.57
C GLY A 96 -13.89 11.69 -5.32
N THR A 97 -13.76 12.36 -4.19
CA THR A 97 -14.53 13.56 -3.85
C THR A 97 -13.58 14.66 -3.40
N ALA A 98 -13.79 15.89 -3.86
CA ALA A 98 -13.01 17.06 -3.49
C ALA A 98 -13.86 18.32 -3.41
N ARG A 99 -13.39 19.32 -2.69
CA ARG A 99 -14.04 20.65 -2.66
C ARG A 99 -14.02 21.30 -4.03
N HIS A 100 -15.08 22.03 -4.35
CA HIS A 100 -15.16 22.74 -5.62
C HIS A 100 -14.21 23.94 -5.64
N LEU A 101 -13.49 24.17 -6.76
CA LEU A 101 -12.43 25.17 -6.86
C LEU A 101 -12.96 26.62 -6.76
N LYS A 102 -14.20 26.88 -7.22
CA LYS A 102 -14.77 28.24 -7.32
C LYS A 102 -15.95 28.48 -6.38
N ASP A 103 -16.66 27.42 -6.01
CA ASP A 103 -17.87 27.48 -5.18
C ASP A 103 -17.86 26.34 -4.16
N PRO A 104 -16.87 26.32 -3.24
CA PRO A 104 -16.73 25.25 -2.28
C PRO A 104 -17.80 25.22 -1.19
N ALA A 105 -18.58 26.30 -1.05
CA ALA A 105 -19.68 26.37 -0.08
C ALA A 105 -20.93 25.61 -0.54
N ASN A 106 -21.13 25.46 -1.85
CA ASN A 106 -22.35 24.86 -2.40
C ASN A 106 -22.09 23.63 -3.25
N LYS A 107 -20.83 23.35 -3.64
CA LYS A 107 -20.53 22.31 -4.62
C LYS A 107 -19.34 21.46 -4.25
N LEU A 108 -19.37 20.20 -4.69
CA LEU A 108 -18.27 19.25 -4.64
C LEU A 108 -17.89 18.80 -6.05
N TYR A 109 -16.65 18.38 -6.23
CA TYR A 109 -16.26 17.55 -7.37
C TYR A 109 -16.35 16.07 -7.01
N VAL A 110 -16.80 15.28 -7.98
CA VAL A 110 -16.77 13.81 -7.92
C VAL A 110 -16.06 13.30 -9.16
N ALA A 111 -15.02 12.49 -8.97
CA ALA A 111 -14.34 11.81 -10.05
C ALA A 111 -14.68 10.32 -10.09
N THR A 112 -14.54 9.71 -11.26
CA THR A 112 -14.79 8.30 -11.49
C THR A 112 -13.50 7.52 -11.77
N MET A 113 -13.58 6.20 -11.81
CA MET A 113 -12.45 5.34 -12.13
C MET A 113 -11.91 5.56 -13.54
N GLU A 114 -12.76 5.96 -14.49
CA GLU A 114 -12.40 6.17 -15.88
C GLU A 114 -12.44 7.66 -16.26
N GLU A 115 -11.75 8.49 -15.49
CA GLU A 115 -11.51 9.92 -15.75
C GLU A 115 -12.72 10.85 -15.67
N GLY A 116 -13.95 10.34 -15.56
CA GLY A 116 -15.14 11.19 -15.45
C GLY A 116 -14.98 12.19 -14.32
N LEU A 117 -15.38 13.44 -14.56
CA LEU A 117 -15.37 14.50 -13.57
C LEU A 117 -16.70 15.25 -13.61
N TYR A 118 -17.31 15.32 -12.46
CA TYR A 118 -18.58 16.01 -12.23
C TYR A 118 -18.45 17.04 -11.12
N SER A 119 -19.26 18.10 -11.19
CA SER A 119 -19.58 18.90 -10.01
C SER A 119 -21.01 18.62 -9.58
N VAL A 120 -21.22 18.57 -8.28
CA VAL A 120 -22.53 18.29 -7.66
C VAL A 120 -22.87 19.41 -6.72
N ASP A 121 -24.07 19.98 -6.86
CA ASP A 121 -24.63 20.89 -5.87
C ASP A 121 -25.09 20.09 -4.65
N VAL A 122 -24.66 20.50 -3.46
CA VAL A 122 -24.92 19.76 -2.22
C VAL A 122 -26.35 19.93 -1.70
N HIS A 123 -27.09 20.90 -2.21
CA HIS A 123 -28.44 21.21 -1.76
C HIS A 123 -29.50 20.44 -2.53
N ASP A 124 -29.46 20.44 -3.85
CA ASP A 124 -30.44 19.79 -4.72
C ASP A 124 -29.94 18.54 -5.45
N LEU A 125 -28.62 18.24 -5.36
CA LEU A 125 -27.91 17.17 -6.03
C LEU A 125 -27.92 17.29 -7.57
N SER A 126 -28.08 18.48 -8.09
CA SER A 126 -27.89 18.72 -9.52
C SER A 126 -26.42 18.49 -9.92
N VAL A 127 -26.24 17.90 -11.11
CA VAL A 127 -24.93 17.44 -11.59
C VAL A 127 -24.55 18.14 -12.87
N VAL A 128 -23.31 18.61 -12.93
CA VAL A 128 -22.70 19.13 -14.16
C VAL A 128 -21.51 18.26 -14.54
N GLU A 129 -21.51 17.74 -15.77
CA GLU A 129 -20.39 16.96 -16.32
C GLU A 129 -19.31 17.90 -16.86
N HIS A 130 -18.06 17.75 -16.38
CA HIS A 130 -16.88 18.48 -16.85
C HIS A 130 -16.01 17.63 -17.77
N VAL A 131 -15.82 16.36 -17.43
CA VAL A 131 -15.09 15.38 -18.24
C VAL A 131 -15.94 14.11 -18.31
N LYS A 132 -16.11 13.60 -19.52
CA LYS A 132 -16.92 12.39 -19.74
C LYS A 132 -16.22 11.16 -19.17
N ASP A 133 -17.02 10.28 -18.53
CA ASP A 133 -16.53 8.99 -18.08
C ASP A 133 -16.17 8.09 -19.27
N GLY A 134 -14.97 7.52 -19.22
CA GLY A 134 -14.42 6.68 -20.28
C GLY A 134 -14.83 5.22 -20.21
N ASN A 135 -15.82 4.83 -19.42
CA ASN A 135 -16.24 3.44 -19.27
C ASN A 135 -16.68 2.86 -20.62
N PRO A 136 -16.05 1.77 -21.11
CA PRO A 136 -16.35 1.19 -22.42
C PRO A 136 -17.67 0.42 -22.47
N ASN A 137 -18.37 0.25 -21.36
CA ASN A 137 -19.57 -0.55 -21.31
C ASN A 137 -20.78 0.24 -21.83
N LYS A 138 -21.15 0.04 -23.09
CA LYS A 138 -22.26 0.69 -23.78
C LYS A 138 -23.61 0.58 -23.06
N LYS A 139 -23.87 -0.52 -22.35
CA LYS A 139 -25.10 -0.72 -21.56
C LYS A 139 -25.24 0.34 -20.45
N TYR A 140 -24.14 0.94 -20.03
CA TYR A 140 -24.05 1.86 -18.91
C TYR A 140 -23.62 3.26 -19.29
N ARG A 141 -24.02 3.73 -20.48
CA ARG A 141 -23.61 5.00 -21.08
C ARG A 141 -22.12 5.12 -21.39
N GLY A 142 -21.35 4.08 -21.19
CA GLY A 142 -19.99 4.01 -21.71
C GLY A 142 -20.09 3.98 -23.23
N GLN A 143 -19.88 5.13 -23.85
CA GLN A 143 -19.94 5.25 -25.32
C GLN A 143 -18.64 4.77 -25.99
N GLY A 144 -17.80 4.03 -25.26
CA GLY A 144 -16.48 3.66 -25.74
C GLY A 144 -15.57 4.86 -25.96
N ILE A 145 -15.79 5.92 -25.21
CA ILE A 145 -14.96 7.12 -25.27
C ILE A 145 -13.55 6.72 -24.89
N LYS A 146 -12.61 6.96 -25.75
CA LYS A 146 -11.20 6.75 -25.46
C LYS A 146 -10.77 7.78 -24.42
N THR A 147 -10.36 7.30 -23.25
CA THR A 147 -9.79 8.16 -22.24
C THR A 147 -8.53 8.85 -22.74
N LYS A 148 -8.30 10.08 -22.33
CA LYS A 148 -7.15 10.89 -22.73
C LYS A 148 -5.96 10.69 -21.81
N LEU A 149 -6.21 10.35 -20.54
CA LEU A 149 -5.16 9.94 -19.61
C LEU A 149 -4.72 8.50 -19.87
N PRO A 150 -3.41 8.21 -19.73
CA PRO A 150 -2.94 6.85 -19.65
C PRO A 150 -3.37 6.21 -18.31
N GLY A 151 -3.41 4.91 -18.29
CA GLY A 151 -3.89 4.18 -17.13
C GLY A 151 -5.41 4.12 -17.05
N TYR A 152 -5.93 3.67 -15.95
CA TYR A 152 -7.33 3.65 -15.55
C TYR A 152 -7.43 3.26 -14.06
N HIS A 153 -8.62 3.03 -13.51
CA HIS A 153 -8.85 2.80 -12.09
C HIS A 153 -8.50 3.99 -11.21
N GLY A 154 -9.17 5.11 -11.44
CA GLY A 154 -9.11 6.27 -10.55
C GLY A 154 -9.42 5.91 -9.11
N LYS A 155 -8.72 6.53 -8.18
CA LYS A 155 -8.81 6.26 -6.75
C LYS A 155 -8.90 7.53 -5.90
N GLY A 156 -8.03 8.47 -6.11
CA GLY A 156 -7.89 9.66 -5.28
C GLY A 156 -8.30 10.93 -6.01
N LEU A 157 -8.87 11.88 -5.25
CA LEU A 157 -9.18 13.22 -5.69
C LEU A 157 -9.04 14.20 -4.53
N TYR A 158 -8.38 15.31 -4.75
CA TYR A 158 -8.25 16.39 -3.77
C TYR A 158 -8.04 17.72 -4.48
N SER A 159 -8.46 18.81 -3.86
CA SER A 159 -8.33 20.16 -4.41
C SER A 159 -7.61 21.11 -3.47
N SER A 160 -6.70 21.89 -3.98
CA SER A 160 -6.06 23.04 -3.34
C SER A 160 -5.27 23.82 -4.39
N GLN A 161 -4.83 25.01 -4.06
CA GLN A 161 -3.98 25.86 -4.93
C GLN A 161 -4.58 26.09 -6.32
N GLY A 162 -5.92 26.27 -6.39
CA GLY A 162 -6.63 26.41 -7.66
C GLY A 162 -6.55 25.18 -8.56
N THR A 163 -6.15 24.03 -8.02
CA THR A 163 -5.88 22.80 -8.75
C THR A 163 -6.63 21.62 -8.16
N LEU A 164 -7.25 20.82 -9.02
CA LEU A 164 -7.79 19.52 -8.70
C LEU A 164 -6.77 18.45 -9.09
N VAL A 165 -6.45 17.52 -8.19
CA VAL A 165 -5.49 16.45 -8.42
C VAL A 165 -6.21 15.11 -8.40
N TYR A 166 -5.98 14.31 -9.44
CA TYR A 166 -6.58 12.99 -9.66
C TYR A 166 -5.51 11.91 -9.77
N ALA A 167 -5.80 10.76 -9.23
CA ALA A 167 -4.90 9.61 -9.20
C ALA A 167 -5.56 8.34 -9.74
N ASN A 168 -4.82 7.56 -10.53
CA ASN A 168 -5.22 6.20 -10.91
C ASN A 168 -4.06 5.20 -10.76
N ASN A 169 -4.38 3.91 -10.62
CA ASN A 169 -3.40 2.86 -10.36
C ASN A 169 -3.46 1.68 -11.35
N GLY A 170 -4.21 1.78 -12.42
CA GLY A 170 -4.34 0.72 -13.40
C GLY A 170 -3.54 0.96 -14.67
N GLU A 171 -3.37 -0.07 -15.47
CA GLU A 171 -2.83 -0.01 -16.82
C GLU A 171 -3.46 -1.10 -17.68
N ARG A 172 -3.58 -0.82 -18.99
CA ARG A 172 -4.14 -1.76 -19.96
C ARG A 172 -3.04 -2.57 -20.63
N GLY A 173 -3.29 -3.85 -20.88
CA GLY A 173 -2.36 -4.72 -21.58
C GLY A 173 -2.21 -6.10 -20.92
N LYS A 174 -1.83 -7.09 -21.71
CA LYS A 174 -1.74 -8.50 -21.25
C LYS A 174 -0.57 -8.75 -20.27
N ASN A 175 0.46 -7.93 -20.29
CA ASN A 175 1.68 -8.15 -19.50
C ASN A 175 1.75 -7.29 -18.22
N VAL A 176 0.87 -6.32 -18.05
CA VAL A 176 0.94 -5.36 -16.95
C VAL A 176 0.78 -5.99 -15.56
N THR A 177 0.11 -7.13 -15.48
CA THR A 177 -0.05 -7.89 -14.21
C THR A 177 1.09 -8.88 -13.95
N LYS A 178 1.98 -9.09 -14.94
CA LYS A 178 3.08 -10.06 -14.86
C LYS A 178 4.43 -9.39 -14.65
N ASP A 179 4.59 -8.16 -15.13
CA ASP A 179 5.82 -7.40 -15.06
C ASP A 179 5.63 -6.13 -14.22
N PRO A 180 6.09 -6.13 -12.97
CA PRO A 180 5.97 -4.98 -12.07
C PRO A 180 6.79 -3.75 -12.52
N THR A 181 7.70 -3.92 -13.48
CA THR A 181 8.47 -2.81 -14.04
C THR A 181 7.70 -2.03 -15.12
N THR A 182 6.57 -2.56 -15.60
CA THR A 182 5.73 -1.89 -16.58
C THR A 182 5.21 -0.56 -16.03
N THR A 183 5.43 0.51 -16.78
CA THR A 183 4.91 1.85 -16.43
C THR A 183 3.38 1.82 -16.38
N SER A 184 2.81 2.11 -15.23
CA SER A 184 1.38 1.96 -14.95
C SER A 184 0.83 3.15 -14.21
N GLY A 185 -0.47 3.43 -14.38
CA GLY A 185 -1.17 4.47 -13.65
C GLY A 185 -0.81 5.89 -14.05
N ALA A 186 -1.41 6.86 -13.38
CA ALA A 186 -1.16 8.27 -13.60
C ALA A 186 -1.52 9.13 -12.39
N LEU A 187 -0.78 10.21 -12.20
CA LEU A 187 -1.15 11.38 -11.43
C LEU A 187 -1.44 12.51 -12.42
N ALA A 188 -2.57 13.19 -12.27
CA ALA A 188 -3.01 14.24 -13.17
C ALA A 188 -3.59 15.43 -12.43
N THR A 189 -3.62 16.58 -13.10
CA THR A 189 -4.19 17.83 -12.59
C THR A 189 -5.24 18.40 -13.53
N TRP A 190 -6.18 19.17 -12.97
CA TRP A 190 -7.19 19.92 -13.70
C TRP A 190 -7.40 21.28 -13.02
N GLN A 191 -7.57 22.34 -13.81
CA GLN A 191 -7.62 23.73 -13.31
C GLN A 191 -8.93 24.45 -13.65
N GLY A 192 -10.03 23.72 -13.65
CA GLY A 192 -11.36 24.29 -13.81
C GLY A 192 -11.90 24.29 -15.26
N SER A 193 -11.11 23.87 -16.23
CA SER A 193 -11.55 23.74 -17.64
C SER A 193 -10.63 22.81 -18.43
N GLY A 194 -11.13 22.32 -19.56
CA GLY A 194 -10.40 21.43 -20.46
C GLY A 194 -10.22 20.02 -19.90
N ASP A 195 -9.19 19.34 -20.39
CA ASP A 195 -8.89 17.96 -20.02
C ASP A 195 -7.90 17.87 -18.86
N TRP A 196 -7.79 16.67 -18.28
CA TRP A 196 -6.75 16.33 -17.33
C TRP A 196 -5.35 16.51 -17.95
N LYS A 197 -4.43 17.09 -17.19
CA LYS A 197 -3.01 17.22 -17.55
C LYS A 197 -2.19 16.20 -16.77
N LEU A 198 -1.45 15.35 -17.48
CA LEU A 198 -0.57 14.35 -16.88
C LEU A 198 0.59 15.02 -16.14
N VAL A 199 0.79 14.62 -14.87
CA VAL A 199 1.91 15.03 -14.03
C VAL A 199 2.99 13.95 -14.02
N ARG A 200 2.58 12.69 -13.77
CA ARG A 200 3.52 11.59 -13.64
C ARG A 200 2.87 10.25 -13.97
N ARG A 201 3.66 9.36 -14.59
CA ARG A 201 3.30 7.98 -14.90
C ARG A 201 3.80 7.05 -13.81
N ASN A 202 3.00 6.81 -12.81
CA ASN A 202 3.14 5.75 -11.79
C ASN A 202 1.76 5.46 -11.22
N GLN A 203 1.63 4.38 -10.48
CA GLN A 203 0.41 4.04 -9.77
C GLN A 203 0.24 4.96 -8.57
N PHE A 204 -0.93 5.59 -8.47
CA PHE A 204 -1.32 6.43 -7.33
C PHE A 204 -2.72 6.08 -6.88
N THR A 205 -2.97 6.07 -5.58
CA THR A 205 -4.28 5.77 -5.00
C THR A 205 -4.75 6.78 -3.99
N GLU A 206 -3.86 7.47 -3.31
CA GLU A 206 -4.21 8.50 -2.34
C GLU A 206 -3.89 9.87 -2.88
N VAL A 207 -4.83 10.79 -2.75
CA VAL A 207 -4.60 12.22 -2.88
C VAL A 207 -5.31 12.90 -1.73
N THR A 208 -4.57 13.63 -0.90
CA THR A 208 -5.08 14.30 0.29
C THR A 208 -4.23 15.52 0.64
N GLY A 209 -4.50 16.16 1.76
CA GLY A 209 -3.76 17.29 2.30
C GLY A 209 -4.09 17.51 3.77
N PRO A 210 -3.63 18.60 4.39
CA PRO A 210 -3.85 18.89 5.81
C PRO A 210 -5.33 18.95 6.21
N GLY A 211 -6.20 19.32 5.31
CA GLY A 211 -7.64 19.37 5.57
C GLY A 211 -8.33 18.00 5.69
N GLY A 212 -7.66 16.92 5.29
CA GLY A 212 -8.14 15.55 5.45
C GLY A 212 -9.56 15.34 4.91
N ILE A 213 -10.43 14.76 5.73
CA ILE A 213 -11.83 14.46 5.35
C ILE A 213 -12.68 15.71 5.04
N TYR A 214 -12.29 16.87 5.52
CA TYR A 214 -13.00 18.13 5.26
C TYR A 214 -12.56 18.84 3.98
N GLY A 215 -11.54 18.30 3.30
CA GLY A 215 -10.88 18.97 2.20
C GLY A 215 -9.96 20.10 2.68
N ASN A 216 -9.37 20.86 1.76
CA ASN A 216 -8.51 21.97 2.13
C ASN A 216 -9.25 23.02 2.96
N ALA A 217 -8.61 23.50 4.01
CA ALA A 217 -9.11 24.63 4.78
C ALA A 217 -8.66 25.98 4.19
N ASP A 218 -7.46 26.00 3.60
CA ASP A 218 -6.87 27.13 2.89
C ASP A 218 -6.47 26.68 1.48
N ASP A 219 -6.72 27.53 0.47
CA ASP A 219 -6.32 27.24 -0.93
C ASP A 219 -4.79 27.27 -1.14
N LYS A 220 -4.02 27.58 -0.10
CA LYS A 220 -2.55 27.45 -0.09
C LYS A 220 -2.05 26.13 0.48
N ASP A 221 -2.93 25.31 1.04
CA ASP A 221 -2.57 24.03 1.62
C ASP A 221 -1.84 23.14 0.59
N PRO A 222 -0.78 22.42 1.01
CA PRO A 222 -0.12 21.47 0.13
C PRO A 222 -1.05 20.30 -0.22
N ILE A 223 -0.78 19.63 -1.34
CA ILE A 223 -1.41 18.37 -1.70
C ILE A 223 -0.36 17.26 -1.65
N TRP A 224 -0.75 16.14 -1.04
CA TRP A 224 0.04 14.92 -0.98
C TRP A 224 -0.60 13.84 -1.83
N ALA A 225 0.18 13.22 -2.72
CA ALA A 225 -0.27 12.06 -3.47
C ALA A 225 0.65 10.87 -3.20
N MET A 226 0.05 9.73 -2.82
CA MET A 226 0.76 8.50 -2.52
C MET A 226 0.54 7.45 -3.59
N GLY A 227 1.64 6.86 -3.99
CA GLY A 227 1.67 5.82 -5.00
C GLY A 227 2.89 4.93 -4.86
N TRP A 228 3.16 4.14 -5.89
CA TRP A 228 4.30 3.22 -5.93
C TRP A 228 4.74 2.87 -7.35
N ASP A 229 5.90 2.29 -7.43
CA ASP A 229 6.41 1.57 -8.60
C ASP A 229 7.17 0.30 -8.14
N ALA A 230 7.83 -0.39 -9.05
CA ALA A 230 8.66 -1.55 -8.71
C ALA A 230 9.79 -1.22 -7.72
N ARG A 231 10.21 0.06 -7.64
CA ARG A 231 11.33 0.49 -6.82
C ARG A 231 10.94 0.70 -5.37
N SER A 232 9.89 1.51 -5.12
CA SER A 232 9.54 1.96 -3.77
C SER A 232 8.14 2.61 -3.75
N LEU A 233 7.70 3.05 -2.59
CA LEU A 233 6.59 4.00 -2.49
C LEU A 233 7.02 5.36 -3.05
N ILE A 234 6.06 6.12 -3.55
CA ILE A 234 6.24 7.46 -4.09
C ILE A 234 5.31 8.40 -3.34
N LEU A 235 5.88 9.43 -2.73
CA LEU A 235 5.14 10.55 -2.17
C LEU A 235 5.41 11.77 -3.06
N MET A 236 4.35 12.31 -3.65
CA MET A 236 4.40 13.56 -4.40
C MET A 236 3.81 14.67 -3.55
N LEU A 237 4.55 15.74 -3.38
CA LEU A 237 4.12 16.96 -2.71
C LEU A 237 3.91 18.07 -3.76
N LEU A 238 2.69 18.59 -3.83
CA LEU A 238 2.41 19.83 -4.55
C LEU A 238 2.43 21.00 -3.55
N GLU A 239 3.34 21.93 -3.77
CA GLU A 239 3.47 23.13 -2.94
C GLU A 239 3.87 24.32 -3.81
N ASN A 240 3.17 25.43 -3.68
CA ASN A 240 3.38 26.64 -4.48
C ASN A 240 3.41 26.36 -6.01
N GLY A 241 2.49 25.51 -6.47
CA GLY A 241 2.36 25.11 -7.87
C GLY A 241 3.47 24.20 -8.40
N LYS A 242 4.35 23.69 -7.54
CA LYS A 242 5.48 22.82 -7.94
C LYS A 242 5.40 21.45 -7.27
N TRP A 243 5.68 20.42 -8.06
CA TRP A 243 5.74 19.04 -7.58
C TRP A 243 7.13 18.68 -7.06
N HIS A 244 7.17 18.06 -5.88
CA HIS A 244 8.38 17.56 -5.23
C HIS A 244 8.23 16.06 -4.94
N PRO A 245 9.03 15.20 -5.59
CA PRO A 245 8.97 13.76 -5.35
C PRO A 245 9.82 13.35 -4.15
N TYR A 246 9.32 12.34 -3.43
CA TYR A 246 10.03 11.62 -2.37
C TYR A 246 9.77 10.12 -2.51
N ARG A 247 10.65 9.29 -1.97
CA ARG A 247 10.49 7.84 -1.95
C ARG A 247 10.53 7.31 -0.53
N LEU A 248 9.63 6.35 -0.23
CA LEU A 248 9.61 5.64 1.04
C LEU A 248 9.80 4.15 0.78
N PRO A 249 10.44 3.41 1.72
CA PRO A 249 10.55 1.96 1.59
C PRO A 249 9.19 1.28 1.71
N LYS A 250 9.05 0.09 1.14
CA LYS A 250 7.87 -0.78 1.26
C LYS A 250 8.06 -1.76 2.40
N GLY A 251 7.02 -2.02 3.18
CA GLY A 251 7.00 -3.05 4.21
C GLY A 251 6.60 -4.41 3.69
N SER A 252 6.03 -4.50 2.50
CA SER A 252 5.66 -5.76 1.88
C SER A 252 5.97 -5.77 0.38
N HIS A 253 5.98 -6.96 -0.22
CA HIS A 253 6.12 -7.19 -1.65
C HIS A 253 4.91 -7.92 -2.22
N SER A 254 3.77 -7.80 -1.57
CA SER A 254 2.61 -8.59 -1.93
C SER A 254 2.17 -8.37 -3.37
N TYR A 255 2.29 -7.15 -3.88
CA TYR A 255 2.06 -6.88 -5.29
C TYR A 255 2.55 -5.48 -5.71
N ASP A 256 3.42 -5.42 -6.68
CA ASP A 256 4.03 -4.19 -7.17
C ASP A 256 3.57 -3.77 -8.58
N GLY A 257 2.85 -4.63 -9.27
CA GLY A 257 2.38 -4.40 -10.64
C GLY A 257 1.13 -3.51 -10.74
N ALA A 258 0.64 -3.34 -11.94
CA ALA A 258 -0.59 -2.63 -12.22
C ALA A 258 -1.77 -3.24 -11.45
N HIS A 259 -2.70 -2.41 -11.02
CA HIS A 259 -3.82 -2.79 -10.16
C HIS A 259 -3.45 -3.28 -8.76
N GLY A 260 -2.37 -2.89 -8.18
CA GLY A 260 -1.87 -3.18 -6.84
C GLY A 260 -2.89 -3.55 -5.76
N TRP A 261 -3.81 -4.41 -6.12
CA TRP A 261 -5.08 -4.71 -5.47
C TRP A 261 -4.92 -5.45 -4.15
N ASN A 262 -4.01 -6.41 -4.14
CA ASN A 262 -3.74 -7.20 -2.93
C ASN A 262 -2.79 -6.50 -1.97
N THR A 263 -2.30 -5.33 -2.34
CA THR A 263 -1.38 -4.56 -1.53
C THR A 263 -2.07 -3.49 -0.73
N GLU A 264 -3.41 -3.43 -0.86
CA GLU A 264 -4.23 -2.38 -0.29
C GLU A 264 -4.14 -1.05 -1.04
N TRP A 265 -4.82 -0.07 -0.50
CA TRP A 265 -4.71 1.29 -0.98
C TRP A 265 -3.99 2.15 0.04
N PRO A 266 -2.86 2.80 -0.32
CA PRO A 266 -2.30 3.83 0.52
C PRO A 266 -3.37 4.81 0.99
N ARG A 267 -3.36 5.13 2.28
CA ARG A 267 -4.23 6.13 2.89
C ARG A 267 -3.45 6.95 3.90
N ILE A 268 -3.76 8.23 3.99
CA ILE A 268 -3.29 9.14 5.03
C ILE A 268 -4.53 9.73 5.68
N ARG A 269 -4.72 9.48 6.98
CA ARG A 269 -5.93 9.85 7.72
C ARG A 269 -5.60 10.36 9.10
N GLU A 270 -6.44 11.26 9.56
CA GLU A 270 -6.51 11.71 10.93
C GLU A 270 -7.04 10.60 11.84
N ILE A 271 -6.35 10.36 12.93
CA ILE A 271 -6.73 9.39 13.97
C ILE A 271 -6.87 10.04 15.36
N GLY A 272 -6.97 11.37 15.39
CA GLY A 272 -7.06 12.16 16.63
C GLY A 272 -5.77 12.15 17.45
N GLN A 273 -4.63 11.88 16.84
CA GLN A 273 -3.28 12.13 17.33
C GLN A 273 -2.72 13.38 16.66
N LYS A 274 -1.57 13.88 17.15
CA LYS A 274 -0.89 15.03 16.54
C LYS A 274 -0.52 14.78 15.08
N ASP A 275 0.02 13.59 14.81
CA ASP A 275 0.41 13.18 13.46
C ASP A 275 -0.70 12.31 12.85
N LEU A 276 -0.78 12.33 11.54
CA LEU A 276 -1.67 11.48 10.77
C LEU A 276 -1.13 10.04 10.75
N LEU A 277 -2.01 9.08 10.53
CA LEU A 277 -1.64 7.69 10.26
C LEU A 277 -1.63 7.45 8.75
N GLY A 278 -0.52 6.92 8.24
CA GLY A 278 -0.43 6.38 6.89
C GLY A 278 -0.53 4.85 6.88
N THR A 279 -1.27 4.29 5.92
CA THR A 279 -1.26 2.86 5.59
C THR A 279 -0.69 2.71 4.18
N MET A 280 0.46 2.05 4.05
CA MET A 280 1.16 1.99 2.77
C MET A 280 1.96 0.69 2.67
N HIS A 281 1.55 -0.22 1.78
CA HIS A 281 2.27 -1.46 1.48
C HIS A 281 2.72 -2.23 2.74
N GLY A 282 1.76 -2.51 3.62
CA GLY A 282 2.00 -3.32 4.81
C GLY A 282 2.70 -2.60 5.95
N THR A 283 2.83 -1.28 5.90
CA THR A 283 3.44 -0.48 6.98
C THR A 283 2.49 0.60 7.46
N PHE A 284 2.31 0.68 8.79
CA PHE A 284 1.74 1.83 9.45
C PHE A 284 2.81 2.92 9.59
N TRP A 285 2.46 4.12 9.11
CA TRP A 285 3.35 5.26 9.10
C TRP A 285 2.85 6.37 10.00
N ARG A 286 3.72 6.97 10.77
CA ARG A 286 3.51 8.31 11.28
C ARG A 286 3.75 9.29 10.14
N PHE A 287 2.77 10.15 9.87
CA PHE A 287 2.84 11.15 8.82
C PHE A 287 2.57 12.55 9.42
N PRO A 288 3.56 13.46 9.40
CA PRO A 288 3.39 14.80 9.95
C PRO A 288 2.33 15.60 9.20
N GLU A 289 1.37 16.18 9.92
CA GLU A 289 0.34 17.05 9.31
C GLU A 289 0.96 18.30 8.64
N ALA A 290 2.07 18.80 9.16
CA ALA A 290 2.80 19.94 8.62
C ALA A 290 3.84 19.56 7.54
N PHE A 291 3.71 18.39 6.89
CA PHE A 291 4.64 17.96 5.87
C PHE A 291 4.64 18.93 4.68
N SER A 292 5.81 19.54 4.42
CA SER A 292 6.05 20.52 3.36
C SER A 292 7.47 20.40 2.83
N LYS A 293 7.82 21.13 1.79
CA LYS A 293 9.17 21.09 1.19
C LYS A 293 10.28 21.49 2.18
N THR A 294 10.00 22.47 3.03
CA THR A 294 10.97 23.00 4.01
C THR A 294 10.83 22.35 5.38
N ASN A 295 9.85 21.47 5.56
CA ASN A 295 9.58 20.71 6.78
C ASN A 295 9.14 19.28 6.41
N SER A 296 10.02 18.55 5.72
CA SER A 296 9.72 17.20 5.23
C SER A 296 10.21 16.08 6.16
N ALA A 297 10.76 16.40 7.33
CA ALA A 297 11.13 15.42 8.34
C ALA A 297 9.92 14.88 9.12
N GLY A 298 10.10 13.76 9.82
CA GLY A 298 9.12 13.22 10.77
C GLY A 298 8.30 12.06 10.26
N ILE A 299 8.31 11.75 8.96
CA ILE A 299 7.77 10.47 8.48
C ILE A 299 8.61 9.35 9.10
N ALA A 300 7.93 8.37 9.72
CA ALA A 300 8.59 7.21 10.30
C ALA A 300 7.64 6.00 10.29
N PRO A 301 8.16 4.77 10.12
CA PRO A 301 7.36 3.57 10.31
C PRO A 301 6.92 3.45 11.78
N ARG A 302 5.80 2.80 12.01
CA ARG A 302 5.32 2.43 13.36
C ARG A 302 5.39 0.93 13.55
N SER A 303 4.85 0.16 12.62
CA SER A 303 4.91 -1.31 12.59
C SER A 303 4.46 -1.81 11.22
N ASN A 304 4.57 -3.13 11.01
CA ASN A 304 4.02 -3.78 9.83
C ASN A 304 2.69 -4.50 10.12
N TYR A 305 1.89 -4.71 9.08
CA TYR A 305 0.63 -5.44 9.14
C TYR A 305 0.43 -6.31 7.88
N LEU A 306 -0.48 -7.29 7.98
CA LEU A 306 -0.77 -8.25 6.90
C LEU A 306 -2.25 -8.22 6.46
N LYS A 307 -2.99 -7.21 6.84
CA LYS A 307 -4.38 -7.00 6.39
C LYS A 307 -4.41 -6.20 5.10
N VAL A 308 -5.40 -6.44 4.25
CA VAL A 308 -5.73 -5.55 3.13
C VAL A 308 -6.67 -4.48 3.67
N ILE A 309 -6.20 -3.25 3.75
CA ILE A 309 -6.92 -2.12 4.33
C ILE A 309 -7.39 -1.19 3.22
N GLY A 310 -8.70 -1.00 3.09
CA GLY A 310 -9.29 -0.10 2.11
C GLY A 310 -9.42 1.33 2.59
N ASP A 311 -9.82 1.53 3.83
CA ASP A 311 -9.94 2.84 4.50
C ASP A 311 -9.95 2.66 6.03
N PHE A 312 -9.80 3.75 6.77
CA PHE A 312 -9.89 3.73 8.23
C PHE A 312 -10.30 5.09 8.81
N ALA A 313 -10.75 5.06 10.05
CA ALA A 313 -11.10 6.26 10.81
C ALA A 313 -10.97 6.03 12.32
N ARG A 314 -10.90 7.08 13.11
CA ARG A 314 -11.06 7.00 14.57
C ARG A 314 -12.54 7.01 14.94
N TRP A 315 -12.97 6.04 15.73
CA TRP A 315 -14.33 5.97 16.23
C TRP A 315 -14.39 5.39 17.65
N LYS A 316 -15.09 6.09 18.56
CA LYS A 316 -15.25 5.69 19.97
C LYS A 316 -13.93 5.32 20.66
N GLY A 317 -12.92 6.16 20.48
CA GLY A 317 -11.60 5.98 21.12
C GLY A 317 -10.64 5.03 20.39
N ARG A 318 -11.13 4.20 19.45
CA ARG A 318 -10.33 3.23 18.70
C ARG A 318 -10.15 3.65 17.24
N ILE A 319 -9.14 3.10 16.59
CA ILE A 319 -9.01 3.13 15.15
C ILE A 319 -9.80 1.95 14.58
N VAL A 320 -10.60 2.20 13.57
CA VAL A 320 -11.38 1.19 12.87
C VAL A 320 -10.87 1.08 11.44
N PHE A 321 -10.28 -0.04 11.12
CA PHE A 321 -9.82 -0.37 9.78
C PHE A 321 -10.88 -1.16 9.04
N GLY A 322 -11.26 -0.70 7.86
CA GLY A 322 -12.05 -1.46 6.90
C GLY A 322 -11.14 -2.40 6.12
N CYS A 323 -11.34 -3.69 6.28
CA CYS A 323 -10.47 -4.74 5.74
C CYS A 323 -11.24 -5.66 4.80
N ASP A 324 -10.51 -6.27 3.88
CA ASP A 324 -10.99 -7.34 3.02
C ASP A 324 -10.60 -8.67 3.65
N ASP A 325 -11.54 -9.56 3.85
CA ASP A 325 -11.27 -10.86 4.48
C ASP A 325 -11.28 -11.99 3.46
N SER A 326 -12.28 -12.05 2.60
CA SER A 326 -12.37 -13.07 1.56
C SER A 326 -13.13 -12.58 0.34
N ALA A 327 -12.69 -12.98 -0.84
CA ALA A 327 -13.34 -12.70 -2.11
C ALA A 327 -13.74 -13.99 -2.81
N GLN A 328 -14.87 -13.95 -3.55
CA GLN A 328 -15.30 -15.07 -4.39
C GLN A 328 -14.30 -15.36 -5.51
N LYS A 329 -13.61 -14.34 -6.01
CA LYS A 329 -12.60 -14.43 -7.06
C LYS A 329 -11.34 -13.70 -6.64
N GLU A 330 -10.21 -14.25 -6.98
CA GLU A 330 -8.94 -13.55 -6.90
C GLU A 330 -8.62 -12.94 -8.26
N PHE A 331 -8.64 -11.62 -8.32
CA PHE A 331 -8.44 -10.87 -9.55
C PHE A 331 -7.07 -11.11 -10.19
N LEU A 332 -6.01 -11.07 -9.39
CA LEU A 332 -4.64 -11.14 -9.89
C LEU A 332 -4.19 -12.54 -10.25
N ASN A 333 -4.57 -13.51 -9.47
CA ASN A 333 -4.13 -14.88 -9.67
C ASN A 333 -4.93 -15.61 -10.73
N HIS A 334 -6.00 -14.99 -11.24
CA HIS A 334 -6.94 -15.63 -12.19
C HIS A 334 -7.32 -17.06 -11.79
N ARG A 335 -7.29 -17.34 -10.48
CA ARG A 335 -7.68 -18.64 -9.99
C ARG A 335 -9.14 -18.85 -10.35
N PRO A 336 -9.48 -19.97 -10.98
CA PRO A 336 -10.88 -20.28 -11.22
C PRO A 336 -11.60 -20.24 -9.88
N PHE A 337 -12.82 -19.71 -9.90
CA PHE A 337 -13.71 -19.79 -8.76
C PHE A 337 -13.68 -21.22 -8.23
N LYS A 338 -13.16 -21.40 -7.04
CA LYS A 338 -13.23 -22.68 -6.36
C LYS A 338 -14.67 -22.87 -5.89
N SER A 339 -15.56 -23.19 -6.81
CA SER A 339 -16.91 -23.68 -6.48
C SER A 339 -16.83 -25.07 -5.85
N THR A 340 -15.94 -25.23 -4.92
CA THR A 340 -15.83 -26.47 -4.16
C THR A 340 -16.66 -26.29 -2.90
N LYS A 341 -17.32 -27.36 -2.51
CA LYS A 341 -18.04 -27.47 -1.25
C LYS A 341 -17.27 -26.77 -0.14
N GLY A 342 -17.78 -25.65 0.38
CA GLY A 342 -17.16 -24.87 1.45
C GLY A 342 -16.50 -23.55 1.06
N ALA A 343 -16.47 -23.15 -0.22
CA ALA A 343 -16.07 -21.79 -0.56
C ALA A 343 -17.18 -20.81 -0.15
N PRO A 344 -16.84 -19.60 0.34
CA PRO A 344 -17.84 -18.60 0.63
C PRO A 344 -18.57 -18.23 -0.66
N LEU A 345 -19.91 -18.30 -0.63
CA LEU A 345 -20.77 -17.88 -1.74
C LEU A 345 -20.78 -16.36 -1.92
N GLN A 346 -20.27 -15.63 -0.94
CA GLN A 346 -20.25 -14.17 -0.89
C GLN A 346 -18.86 -13.66 -0.58
N SER A 347 -18.54 -12.49 -1.11
CA SER A 347 -17.36 -11.74 -0.69
C SER A 347 -17.61 -11.07 0.65
N ASN A 348 -16.59 -11.03 1.51
CA ASN A 348 -16.71 -10.53 2.87
C ASN A 348 -15.66 -9.45 3.16
N SER A 349 -16.16 -8.29 3.59
CA SER A 349 -15.36 -7.20 4.15
C SER A 349 -15.63 -7.07 5.64
N ASN A 350 -14.62 -6.71 6.42
CA ASN A 350 -14.71 -6.68 7.86
C ASN A 350 -14.19 -5.37 8.46
N LEU A 351 -14.44 -5.15 9.75
CA LEU A 351 -13.92 -4.02 10.50
C LEU A 351 -12.99 -4.54 11.60
N TRP A 352 -11.76 -4.06 11.57
CA TRP A 352 -10.76 -4.35 12.59
C TRP A 352 -10.61 -3.17 13.55
N PHE A 353 -10.99 -3.35 14.81
CA PHE A 353 -10.94 -2.34 15.86
C PHE A 353 -9.63 -2.46 16.63
N VAL A 354 -8.85 -1.38 16.67
CA VAL A 354 -7.52 -1.36 17.28
C VAL A 354 -7.39 -0.15 18.20
N GLU A 355 -6.88 -0.36 19.41
CA GLU A 355 -6.45 0.74 20.26
C GLU A 355 -5.24 1.43 19.61
N ALA A 356 -5.22 2.78 19.64
CA ALA A 356 -4.21 3.54 18.88
C ALA A 356 -2.76 3.20 19.28
N GLU A 357 -2.56 2.86 20.56
CA GLU A 357 -1.26 2.48 21.14
C GLU A 357 -0.79 1.10 20.70
N LYS A 358 -1.72 0.23 20.29
CA LYS A 358 -1.39 -1.11 19.79
C LYS A 358 -0.71 -1.10 18.43
N ILE A 359 -0.90 -0.04 17.66
CA ILE A 359 -0.28 0.11 16.33
C ILE A 359 1.25 -0.01 16.42
N ASP A 360 1.86 0.55 17.48
CA ASP A 360 3.32 0.50 17.67
C ASP A 360 3.83 -0.85 18.23
N GLN A 361 2.93 -1.79 18.54
CA GLN A 361 3.24 -3.07 19.19
C GLN A 361 3.03 -4.28 18.29
N LEU A 362 2.71 -4.09 17.00
CA LEU A 362 2.39 -5.20 16.08
C LEU A 362 3.64 -5.91 15.53
N GLY A 363 4.81 -5.45 15.88
CA GLY A 363 6.10 -6.02 15.51
C GLY A 363 7.05 -4.98 14.92
N PRO A 364 8.31 -5.36 14.71
CA PRO A 364 9.32 -4.46 14.17
C PRO A 364 8.97 -4.08 12.74
N ALA A 365 9.11 -2.80 12.39
CA ALA A 365 8.94 -2.36 11.02
C ALA A 365 10.12 -2.84 10.15
N ILE A 366 9.79 -3.28 8.94
CA ILE A 366 10.76 -3.55 7.89
C ILE A 366 10.47 -2.63 6.70
N GLY A 367 11.50 -2.31 5.94
CA GLY A 367 11.37 -1.45 4.78
C GLY A 367 12.39 -1.76 3.71
N ARG A 368 11.96 -1.86 2.45
CA ARG A 368 12.79 -2.12 1.29
C ARG A 368 12.42 -1.19 0.16
N GLY A 369 13.43 -0.67 -0.54
CA GLY A 369 13.16 0.19 -1.69
C GLY A 369 14.41 0.58 -2.45
N SER A 370 14.22 1.01 -3.67
CA SER A 370 15.28 1.48 -4.55
C SER A 370 15.01 2.91 -5.00
N VAL A 371 16.07 3.67 -5.23
CA VAL A 371 15.98 4.94 -5.96
C VAL A 371 16.27 4.74 -7.44
N TRP A 372 17.10 3.79 -7.77
CA TRP A 372 17.40 3.30 -9.12
C TRP A 372 17.32 1.78 -9.15
N LEU A 373 16.78 1.22 -10.22
CA LEU A 373 16.62 -0.22 -10.40
C LEU A 373 16.89 -0.58 -11.87
N ARG A 374 18.14 -0.97 -12.16
CA ARG A 374 18.65 -1.23 -13.51
C ARG A 374 18.47 -0.03 -14.45
N ASP A 375 18.63 1.17 -13.93
CA ASP A 375 18.52 2.40 -14.72
C ASP A 375 19.84 2.75 -15.40
N ASP A 376 19.76 3.26 -16.62
CA ASP A 376 20.88 3.93 -17.27
C ASP A 376 20.83 5.41 -16.85
N LEU A 377 21.95 5.90 -16.32
CA LEU A 377 22.04 7.23 -15.71
C LEU A 377 23.00 8.11 -16.50
N GLU A 378 22.65 9.38 -16.61
CA GLU A 378 23.53 10.41 -17.17
C GLU A 378 24.51 10.96 -16.12
N ALA A 379 25.63 11.52 -16.58
CA ALA A 379 26.60 12.18 -15.69
C ALA A 379 25.93 13.34 -14.92
N GLY A 380 26.20 13.41 -13.62
CA GLY A 380 25.63 14.41 -12.73
C GLY A 380 24.20 14.12 -12.26
N GLN A 381 23.58 13.03 -12.73
CA GLN A 381 22.21 12.69 -12.35
C GLN A 381 22.09 12.47 -10.84
N VAL A 382 20.99 13.01 -10.28
CA VAL A 382 20.64 12.91 -8.85
C VAL A 382 19.36 12.10 -8.70
N SER A 383 19.34 11.20 -7.72
CA SER A 383 18.13 10.41 -7.42
C SER A 383 17.04 11.24 -6.73
N GLU A 384 15.82 10.75 -6.76
CA GLU A 384 14.78 11.23 -5.86
C GLU A 384 15.20 10.97 -4.40
N PRO A 385 14.82 11.83 -3.44
CA PRO A 385 15.08 11.61 -2.01
C PRO A 385 14.42 10.32 -1.53
N HIS A 386 15.16 9.49 -0.79
CA HIS A 386 14.66 8.28 -0.15
C HIS A 386 14.63 8.46 1.36
N LEU A 387 13.58 8.03 2.03
CA LEU A 387 13.46 8.12 3.48
C LEU A 387 14.64 7.42 4.17
N PHE A 388 15.23 8.09 5.16
CA PHE A 388 16.36 7.57 5.92
C PHE A 388 16.08 7.46 7.42
N SER A 389 15.15 8.24 7.93
CA SER A 389 14.78 8.25 9.34
C SER A 389 13.84 7.09 9.71
N GLY A 390 13.77 6.79 11.00
CA GLY A 390 12.73 5.96 11.60
C GLY A 390 13.04 4.48 11.68
N TYR A 391 14.23 4.02 11.28
CA TYR A 391 14.66 2.63 11.38
C TYR A 391 15.94 2.49 12.20
N ASP A 392 16.03 1.44 12.99
CA ASP A 392 17.21 1.14 13.82
C ASP A 392 18.37 0.61 12.98
N HIS A 393 18.11 -0.32 12.07
CA HIS A 393 19.11 -0.95 11.23
C HIS A 393 18.89 -0.58 9.77
N ARG A 394 19.95 -0.07 9.11
CA ARG A 394 19.86 0.45 7.76
C ARG A 394 21.04 0.01 6.92
N MET A 395 20.77 -0.42 5.70
CA MET A 395 21.76 -0.88 4.75
C MET A 395 21.43 -0.38 3.35
N MET A 396 22.44 -0.15 2.55
CA MET A 396 22.33 0.20 1.14
C MET A 396 23.21 -0.72 0.30
N VAL A 397 22.67 -1.16 -0.84
CA VAL A 397 23.41 -1.92 -1.84
C VAL A 397 23.46 -1.11 -3.13
N ILE A 398 24.66 -0.92 -3.69
CA ILE A 398 24.89 -0.29 -4.99
C ILE A 398 25.41 -1.35 -5.95
N ARG A 399 24.86 -1.41 -7.16
CA ARG A 399 25.36 -2.25 -8.27
C ARG A 399 25.28 -1.47 -9.58
N HIS A 400 26.16 -1.77 -10.52
CA HIS A 400 26.11 -1.20 -11.87
C HIS A 400 26.74 -2.12 -12.91
N GLY A 401 26.48 -1.82 -14.21
CA GLY A 401 26.94 -2.59 -15.35
C GLY A 401 28.19 -2.01 -16.07
N ASN A 402 28.83 -0.96 -15.52
CA ASN A 402 30.04 -0.40 -16.11
C ASN A 402 31.24 -1.34 -15.90
N ARG A 403 32.17 -1.38 -16.88
CA ARG A 403 33.42 -2.14 -16.76
C ARG A 403 34.46 -1.48 -15.85
N LYS A 404 34.34 -0.18 -15.63
CA LYS A 404 35.24 0.61 -14.77
C LYS A 404 34.53 1.01 -13.48
N PRO A 405 35.25 1.22 -12.39
CA PRO A 405 34.67 1.73 -11.15
C PRO A 405 33.95 3.05 -11.37
N VAL A 406 32.82 3.23 -10.69
CA VAL A 406 31.97 4.42 -10.78
C VAL A 406 31.96 5.15 -9.43
N ALA A 407 32.00 6.48 -9.49
CA ALA A 407 31.91 7.33 -8.31
C ALA A 407 30.45 7.67 -8.01
N PHE A 408 29.98 7.27 -6.80
CA PHE A 408 28.69 7.63 -6.24
C PHE A 408 28.90 8.57 -5.05
N THR A 409 28.18 9.68 -5.03
CA THR A 409 28.13 10.59 -3.88
C THR A 409 26.80 10.41 -3.16
N LEU A 410 26.84 10.03 -1.88
CA LEU A 410 25.69 9.95 -1.00
C LEU A 410 25.54 11.29 -0.28
N GLU A 411 24.38 11.89 -0.42
CA GLU A 411 24.02 13.16 0.19
C GLU A 411 22.86 12.95 1.20
N VAL A 412 22.87 13.71 2.29
CA VAL A 412 21.86 13.66 3.35
C VAL A 412 21.24 15.03 3.57
N ASP A 413 19.92 15.07 3.63
CA ASP A 413 19.15 16.16 4.23
C ASP A 413 18.84 15.78 5.68
N LYS A 414 19.56 16.41 6.63
CA LYS A 414 19.45 16.03 8.04
C LYS A 414 18.14 16.45 8.68
N LYS A 415 17.58 17.58 8.26
CA LYS A 415 16.44 18.21 8.93
C LYS A 415 15.13 18.17 8.12
N GLY A 416 15.19 17.70 6.87
CA GLY A 416 14.06 17.76 5.96
C GLY A 416 13.75 19.20 5.50
N ASP A 417 14.77 20.06 5.45
CA ASP A 417 14.66 21.46 5.03
C ASP A 417 15.18 21.71 3.61
N GLY A 418 15.47 20.63 2.88
CA GLY A 418 15.99 20.68 1.51
C GLY A 418 17.49 21.03 1.42
N LYS A 419 18.21 21.11 2.54
CA LYS A 419 19.64 21.43 2.58
C LYS A 419 20.48 20.17 2.61
N TRP A 420 21.05 19.84 1.47
CA TRP A 420 21.81 18.62 1.24
C TRP A 420 23.29 18.79 1.61
N LYS A 421 23.85 17.80 2.31
CA LYS A 421 25.27 17.70 2.63
C LYS A 421 25.80 16.36 2.20
N VAL A 422 27.05 16.32 1.70
CA VAL A 422 27.70 15.05 1.40
C VAL A 422 27.91 14.28 2.70
N LEU A 423 27.35 13.05 2.74
CA LEU A 423 27.56 12.11 3.83
C LEU A 423 28.80 11.26 3.54
N GLN A 424 28.90 10.70 2.32
CA GLN A 424 30.00 9.84 1.91
C GLN A 424 30.15 9.80 0.39
N LYS A 425 31.37 9.49 -0.08
CA LYS A 425 31.65 9.18 -1.49
C LYS A 425 32.15 7.76 -1.60
N PHE A 426 31.66 7.05 -2.59
CA PHE A 426 32.02 5.66 -2.87
C PHE A 426 32.63 5.56 -4.26
N LYS A 427 33.68 4.75 -4.39
CA LYS A 427 34.16 4.25 -5.68
C LYS A 427 33.75 2.79 -5.75
N VAL A 428 32.78 2.49 -6.58
CA VAL A 428 32.15 1.16 -6.68
C VAL A 428 32.73 0.44 -7.87
N GLU A 429 33.32 -0.72 -7.67
CA GLU A 429 33.86 -1.58 -8.75
C GLU A 429 32.72 -2.20 -9.55
N ASN A 430 31.96 -3.13 -8.97
CA ASN A 430 30.77 -3.76 -9.53
C ASN A 430 29.57 -3.67 -8.57
N SER A 431 29.85 -3.86 -7.28
CA SER A 431 28.85 -3.78 -6.22
C SER A 431 29.49 -3.29 -4.93
N LEU A 432 28.66 -2.69 -4.09
CA LEU A 432 29.02 -2.21 -2.75
C LEU A 432 27.85 -2.47 -1.82
N VAL A 433 28.15 -2.95 -0.61
CA VAL A 433 27.20 -2.97 0.51
C VAL A 433 27.69 -1.98 1.54
N HIS A 434 26.85 -1.04 1.93
CA HIS A 434 27.11 -0.06 2.97
C HIS A 434 26.11 -0.23 4.11
N ILE A 435 26.62 -0.52 5.29
CA ILE A 435 25.86 -0.61 6.54
C ILE A 435 25.98 0.75 7.22
N PHE A 436 24.85 1.42 7.44
CA PHE A 436 24.84 2.71 8.10
C PHE A 436 25.08 2.58 9.60
N ARG A 437 25.98 3.41 10.12
CA ARG A 437 26.22 3.50 11.56
C ARG A 437 25.10 4.27 12.25
N ASP A 438 24.92 4.07 13.54
CA ASP A 438 23.91 4.78 14.35
C ASP A 438 24.16 6.30 14.39
N THR A 439 25.37 6.75 14.13
CA THR A 439 25.75 8.17 14.05
C THR A 439 25.35 8.83 12.73
N GLU A 440 25.10 8.04 11.68
CA GLU A 440 24.68 8.52 10.37
C GLU A 440 23.16 8.73 10.37
N LYS A 441 22.72 9.95 10.70
CA LYS A 441 21.32 10.32 10.87
C LYS A 441 20.89 11.41 9.89
N GLY A 442 19.62 11.39 9.51
CA GLY A 442 18.99 12.39 8.67
C GLY A 442 17.55 12.01 8.34
N ALA A 443 16.81 12.93 7.74
CA ALA A 443 15.47 12.68 7.26
C ALA A 443 15.49 11.92 5.93
N TRP A 444 16.32 12.39 4.99
CA TRP A 444 16.36 11.90 3.62
C TRP A 444 17.78 11.64 3.13
N LEU A 445 17.93 10.66 2.23
CA LEU A 445 19.13 10.41 1.46
C LEU A 445 18.85 10.61 -0.03
N ARG A 446 19.87 11.01 -0.78
CA ARG A 446 19.89 10.93 -2.24
C ARG A 446 21.29 10.58 -2.72
N LEU A 447 21.38 10.06 -3.93
CA LEU A 447 22.66 9.77 -4.56
C LEU A 447 22.85 10.62 -5.81
N ARG A 448 24.11 10.94 -6.07
CA ARG A 448 24.57 11.59 -7.30
C ARG A 448 25.64 10.73 -7.94
N VAL A 449 25.59 10.56 -9.26
CA VAL A 449 26.65 9.91 -10.04
C VAL A 449 27.49 10.97 -10.73
N ALA A 450 28.80 10.74 -10.80
CA ALA A 450 29.72 11.68 -11.45
C ALA A 450 29.77 11.51 -12.97
N GLU A 451 29.50 10.30 -13.45
CA GLU A 451 29.64 9.86 -14.83
C GLU A 451 28.44 9.05 -15.29
N LYS A 452 28.39 8.71 -16.60
CA LYS A 452 27.32 7.83 -17.13
C LYS A 452 27.42 6.44 -16.52
N VAL A 453 26.30 5.92 -16.04
CA VAL A 453 26.21 4.60 -15.39
C VAL A 453 25.19 3.74 -16.11
N LYS A 454 25.57 2.51 -16.48
CA LYS A 454 24.68 1.53 -17.05
C LYS A 454 24.10 0.63 -15.97
N GLN A 455 22.81 0.36 -16.08
CA GLN A 455 22.07 -0.58 -15.22
C GLN A 455 22.31 -0.35 -13.71
N ALA A 456 22.30 0.90 -13.30
CA ALA A 456 22.48 1.26 -11.89
C ALA A 456 21.32 0.75 -11.04
N THR A 457 21.65 0.08 -9.95
CA THR A 457 20.69 -0.28 -8.91
C THR A 457 21.22 0.25 -7.58
N VAL A 458 20.40 1.02 -6.88
CA VAL A 458 20.65 1.42 -5.49
C VAL A 458 19.44 1.03 -4.67
N HIS A 459 19.62 0.02 -3.82
CA HIS A 459 18.59 -0.58 -3.02
C HIS A 459 18.88 -0.39 -1.54
N PHE A 460 17.85 -0.01 -0.78
CA PHE A 460 17.87 0.15 0.67
C PHE A 460 17.11 -0.99 1.32
N HIS A 461 17.65 -1.47 2.44
CA HIS A 461 17.03 -2.46 3.28
C HIS A 461 17.12 -2.01 4.74
N TYR A 462 15.98 -1.82 5.37
CA TYR A 462 15.84 -1.27 6.71
C TYR A 462 14.98 -2.18 7.58
N ARG A 463 15.25 -2.17 8.88
CA ARG A 463 14.38 -2.78 9.87
C ARG A 463 14.58 -2.15 11.25
N ASP A 464 13.60 -2.32 12.11
CA ASP A 464 13.69 -1.99 13.53
C ASP A 464 14.14 -3.20 14.34
N LYS A 465 14.59 -2.93 15.57
CA LYS A 465 14.83 -3.96 16.58
C LYS A 465 13.51 -4.60 16.97
N ASP A 466 13.51 -5.90 17.15
CA ASP A 466 12.36 -6.60 17.72
C ASP A 466 12.37 -6.43 19.23
N LEU A 467 11.45 -5.59 19.72
CA LEU A 467 11.29 -5.33 21.15
C LEU A 467 10.20 -6.18 21.80
N ARG A 468 9.57 -7.09 21.04
CA ARG A 468 8.57 -8.00 21.60
C ARG A 468 9.23 -8.95 22.61
N GLY A 469 8.50 -9.28 23.68
CA GLY A 469 8.97 -10.25 24.66
C GLY A 469 9.21 -11.63 24.02
N LYS A 470 10.21 -12.32 24.49
CA LYS A 470 10.53 -13.71 24.05
C LYS A 470 9.60 -14.76 24.66
N GLY A 471 8.62 -14.36 25.45
CA GLY A 471 7.65 -15.27 26.06
C GLY A 471 6.63 -15.77 25.03
N ASN A 472 6.35 -17.08 25.05
CA ASN A 472 5.25 -17.64 24.28
C ASN A 472 3.92 -17.27 24.95
N GLY A 473 2.91 -16.91 24.16
CA GLY A 473 1.55 -16.81 24.65
C GLY A 473 0.99 -18.19 25.02
N PRO A 474 -0.08 -18.26 25.84
CA PRO A 474 -0.68 -19.53 26.27
C PRO A 474 -1.08 -20.48 25.12
N ILE A 475 -1.32 -19.91 23.93
CA ILE A 475 -1.65 -20.69 22.72
C ILE A 475 -0.52 -21.65 22.31
N PHE A 476 0.71 -21.39 22.76
CA PHE A 476 1.88 -22.22 22.46
C PHE A 476 2.23 -23.17 23.60
N ASP A 477 1.44 -23.20 24.69
CA ASP A 477 1.68 -24.10 25.81
C ASP A 477 1.59 -25.54 25.35
N GLY A 478 2.58 -26.32 25.69
CA GLY A 478 2.68 -27.73 25.29
C GLY A 478 3.25 -27.99 23.90
N VAL A 479 3.48 -26.93 23.07
CA VAL A 479 4.13 -27.08 21.75
C VAL A 479 5.62 -27.35 21.89
N ALA A 480 6.30 -26.67 22.84
CA ALA A 480 7.70 -26.90 23.18
C ALA A 480 7.99 -26.47 24.61
N THR A 481 8.96 -27.12 25.24
CA THR A 481 9.45 -26.72 26.57
C THR A 481 10.47 -25.59 26.40
N LEU A 482 10.20 -24.43 26.99
CA LEU A 482 11.12 -23.30 26.99
C LEU A 482 12.47 -23.69 27.64
N GLY A 483 13.57 -23.29 27.05
CA GLY A 483 14.92 -23.54 27.56
C GLY A 483 15.48 -24.89 27.23
N THR A 484 14.78 -25.75 26.51
CA THR A 484 15.32 -27.01 26.00
C THR A 484 16.35 -26.71 24.92
N LYS A 485 17.61 -27.01 25.15
CA LYS A 485 18.69 -26.94 24.16
C LYS A 485 18.62 -28.08 23.13
N ALA A 486 17.45 -28.48 22.73
CA ALA A 486 17.26 -29.52 21.73
C ALA A 486 17.33 -28.91 20.34
N SER A 487 18.50 -28.76 19.80
CA SER A 487 18.66 -28.62 18.36
C SER A 487 18.62 -29.99 17.72
N SER A 488 17.47 -30.45 17.26
CA SER A 488 17.43 -31.58 16.35
C SER A 488 17.54 -31.06 14.93
N LYS A 489 18.64 -31.35 14.28
CA LYS A 489 18.68 -31.25 12.82
C LYS A 489 17.65 -32.22 12.29
N GLY A 490 16.73 -31.71 11.47
CA GLY A 490 15.66 -32.52 10.89
C GLY A 490 15.49 -32.21 9.40
N VAL A 491 14.85 -33.14 8.72
CA VAL A 491 14.47 -33.00 7.32
C VAL A 491 12.99 -33.35 7.21
N ILE A 492 12.25 -32.52 6.49
CA ILE A 492 10.83 -32.76 6.19
C ILE A 492 10.69 -32.89 4.69
N ARG A 493 10.00 -33.95 4.25
CA ARG A 493 9.71 -34.20 2.85
C ARG A 493 8.23 -34.49 2.66
N SER A 494 7.61 -33.85 1.69
CA SER A 494 6.25 -34.19 1.29
C SER A 494 6.28 -35.48 0.43
N ASN A 495 5.46 -36.45 0.81
CA ASN A 495 5.25 -37.67 0.06
C ASN A 495 3.74 -37.90 -0.11
N ARG A 496 3.18 -37.40 -1.22
CA ARG A 496 1.73 -37.44 -1.50
C ARG A 496 0.90 -36.80 -0.36
N LYS A 497 0.20 -37.63 0.44
CA LYS A 497 -0.67 -37.20 1.55
C LYS A 497 0.01 -37.24 2.91
N VAL A 498 1.30 -37.51 2.96
CA VAL A 498 2.06 -37.69 4.19
C VAL A 498 3.24 -36.74 4.20
N LEU A 499 3.54 -36.14 5.34
CA LEU A 499 4.81 -35.46 5.57
C LEU A 499 5.75 -36.46 6.28
N SER A 500 6.79 -36.85 5.58
CA SER A 500 7.85 -37.71 6.12
C SER A 500 8.90 -36.82 6.79
N MET A 501 9.23 -37.11 8.04
CA MET A 501 10.15 -36.32 8.84
C MET A 501 11.24 -37.18 9.43
N LEU A 502 12.48 -36.70 9.33
CA LEU A 502 13.61 -37.23 10.06
C LEU A 502 14.02 -36.19 11.11
N ALA A 503 13.90 -36.51 12.38
CA ALA A 503 14.24 -35.60 13.46
C ALA A 503 14.92 -36.37 14.60
N GLY A 504 16.07 -35.89 15.10
CA GLY A 504 16.82 -36.56 16.18
C GLY A 504 17.21 -38.01 15.87
N GLY A 505 17.44 -38.34 14.59
CA GLY A 505 17.75 -39.71 14.15
C GLY A 505 16.55 -40.67 14.10
N ALA A 506 15.35 -40.21 14.39
CA ALA A 506 14.12 -40.98 14.28
C ALA A 506 13.28 -40.53 13.08
N TYR A 507 12.59 -41.47 12.46
CA TYR A 507 11.69 -41.22 11.34
C TYR A 507 10.24 -41.15 11.82
N TYR A 508 9.51 -40.15 11.30
CA TYR A 508 8.11 -39.90 11.62
C TYR A 508 7.30 -39.64 10.34
N GLU A 509 6.03 -39.92 10.41
CA GLU A 509 5.04 -39.57 9.38
C GLU A 509 3.89 -38.81 10.00
N LEU A 510 3.54 -37.67 9.38
CA LEU A 510 2.35 -36.89 9.70
C LEU A 510 1.36 -37.03 8.54
N ASN A 511 0.19 -37.58 8.80
CA ASN A 511 -0.84 -37.83 7.81
C ASN A 511 -1.77 -36.60 7.59
N ASP A 512 -2.74 -36.73 6.70
CA ASP A 512 -3.72 -35.69 6.36
C ASP A 512 -4.73 -35.38 7.50
N ARG A 513 -4.73 -36.18 8.55
CA ARG A 513 -5.49 -35.95 9.79
C ARG A 513 -4.66 -35.33 10.90
N LEU A 514 -3.43 -34.94 10.60
CA LEU A 514 -2.44 -34.42 11.55
C LEU A 514 -2.04 -35.40 12.64
N GLU A 515 -2.18 -36.70 12.36
CA GLU A 515 -1.72 -37.77 13.28
C GLU A 515 -0.24 -38.05 12.99
N LEU A 516 0.59 -37.88 14.04
CA LEU A 516 2.03 -38.13 14.00
C LEU A 516 2.33 -39.56 14.45
N THR A 517 2.93 -40.34 13.59
CA THR A 517 3.36 -41.70 13.90
C THR A 517 4.87 -41.85 13.74
N ARG A 518 5.49 -42.67 14.60
CA ARG A 518 6.89 -43.06 14.44
C ARG A 518 6.97 -44.17 13.41
N GLY A 519 7.68 -43.93 12.32
CA GLY A 519 7.84 -44.89 11.24
C GLY A 519 9.06 -45.79 11.41
N ALA A 520 9.20 -46.76 10.51
CA ALA A 520 10.30 -47.69 10.50
C ALA A 520 11.64 -47.04 10.12
N LYS A 521 12.77 -47.59 10.65
CA LYS A 521 14.13 -47.09 10.32
C LYS A 521 14.45 -47.08 8.83
N SER A 522 13.84 -47.94 8.03
CA SER A 522 13.98 -47.96 6.57
C SER A 522 13.47 -46.70 5.87
N GLY A 523 12.48 -45.99 6.44
CA GLY A 523 11.97 -44.71 5.94
C GLY A 523 12.96 -43.56 6.13
N ALA A 524 13.83 -43.62 7.12
CA ALA A 524 14.82 -42.60 7.42
C ALA A 524 15.82 -42.40 6.26
N ALA A 525 16.22 -43.46 5.58
CA ALA A 525 17.13 -43.41 4.43
C ALA A 525 16.49 -42.65 3.23
N LEU A 526 15.22 -42.91 2.97
CA LEU A 526 14.49 -42.25 1.86
C LEU A 526 14.33 -40.74 2.08
N VAL A 527 14.22 -40.30 3.33
CA VAL A 527 14.16 -38.87 3.67
C VAL A 527 15.55 -38.25 3.59
N ALA A 528 16.56 -38.93 4.08
CA ALA A 528 17.96 -38.48 4.09
C ALA A 528 18.57 -38.39 2.68
N GLU A 529 18.27 -39.31 1.79
CA GLU A 529 18.77 -39.35 0.41
C GLU A 529 18.27 -38.18 -0.44
N GLY A 530 17.07 -37.69 -0.15
CA GLY A 530 16.50 -36.51 -0.84
C GLY A 530 16.93 -35.18 -0.25
N ALA A 531 17.71 -35.17 0.80
CA ALA A 531 17.93 -34.01 1.66
C ALA A 531 19.34 -33.41 1.59
N GLN A 532 20.17 -33.81 0.66
CA GLN A 532 21.42 -33.10 0.38
C GLN A 532 21.05 -31.80 -0.35
N PRO A 533 21.11 -30.64 0.33
CA PRO A 533 20.82 -29.40 -0.38
C PRO A 533 21.91 -29.22 -1.44
N LYS A 534 21.49 -29.12 -2.69
CA LYS A 534 22.36 -28.69 -3.80
C LYS A 534 22.82 -27.24 -3.59
N THR A 535 22.16 -26.56 -2.68
CA THR A 535 22.34 -25.16 -2.32
C THR A 535 23.31 -25.06 -1.15
N LYS A 536 24.37 -24.29 -1.28
CA LYS A 536 25.25 -23.92 -0.20
C LYS A 536 24.88 -22.53 0.30
N ILE A 537 24.73 -22.38 1.58
CA ILE A 537 24.46 -21.08 2.21
C ILE A 537 25.66 -20.71 3.07
N ARG A 538 26.20 -19.53 2.85
CA ARG A 538 27.21 -18.91 3.73
C ARG A 538 26.77 -17.50 4.08
N VAL A 539 27.23 -17.00 5.19
CA VAL A 539 26.84 -15.69 5.72
C VAL A 539 28.11 -14.85 5.87
N ASP A 540 28.07 -13.61 5.45
CA ASP A 540 29.05 -12.58 5.78
C ASP A 540 28.39 -11.48 6.64
N THR A 541 29.16 -10.45 6.98
CA THR A 541 28.69 -9.35 7.86
C THR A 541 27.48 -8.57 7.32
N ALA A 542 27.10 -8.74 6.07
CA ALA A 542 26.09 -7.95 5.42
C ALA A 542 25.09 -8.78 4.59
N SER A 543 25.33 -10.08 4.41
CA SER A 543 24.52 -10.89 3.49
C SER A 543 24.53 -12.37 3.80
N ALA A 544 23.40 -13.03 3.52
CA ALA A 544 23.36 -14.46 3.23
C ALA A 544 23.67 -14.68 1.74
N ILE A 545 24.59 -15.58 1.44
CA ILE A 545 25.01 -15.90 0.09
C ILE A 545 24.57 -17.33 -0.21
N VAL A 546 23.68 -17.46 -1.17
CA VAL A 546 23.13 -18.73 -1.62
C VAL A 546 23.85 -19.13 -2.91
N GLU A 547 24.48 -20.30 -2.91
CA GLU A 547 25.16 -20.86 -4.09
C GLU A 547 24.35 -22.06 -4.58
N GLU A 548 23.83 -21.98 -5.80
CA GLU A 548 23.01 -23.00 -6.41
C GLU A 548 23.33 -23.11 -7.90
N ASP A 549 23.55 -24.33 -8.37
CA ASP A 549 23.83 -24.67 -9.79
C ASP A 549 24.90 -23.76 -10.45
N GLY A 550 25.98 -23.47 -9.72
CA GLY A 550 27.08 -22.63 -10.19
C GLY A 550 26.81 -21.12 -10.16
N SER A 551 25.63 -20.72 -9.74
CA SER A 551 25.25 -19.32 -9.54
C SER A 551 25.35 -18.93 -8.06
N SER A 552 25.69 -17.67 -7.79
CA SER A 552 25.76 -17.12 -6.43
C SER A 552 24.79 -15.95 -6.29
N TYR A 553 23.89 -16.06 -5.33
CA TYR A 553 22.88 -15.05 -5.02
C TYR A 553 23.19 -14.44 -3.67
N ARG A 554 23.25 -13.12 -3.60
CA ARG A 554 23.50 -12.40 -2.36
C ARG A 554 22.19 -11.78 -1.84
N ILE A 555 21.76 -12.23 -0.68
CA ILE A 555 20.59 -11.71 0.03
C ILE A 555 21.10 -10.76 1.11
N PRO A 556 20.84 -9.45 1.02
CA PRO A 556 21.25 -8.49 2.04
C PRO A 556 20.62 -8.79 3.40
N MET A 557 21.41 -8.68 4.45
CA MET A 557 20.95 -8.81 5.83
C MET A 557 21.12 -7.49 6.57
N SER A 558 20.27 -7.28 7.56
CA SER A 558 20.36 -6.12 8.44
C SER A 558 21.53 -6.26 9.42
N PRO A 559 22.19 -5.18 9.82
CA PRO A 559 23.20 -5.22 10.88
C PRO A 559 22.62 -5.85 12.16
N GLY A 560 23.41 -6.69 12.81
CA GLY A 560 22.98 -7.38 14.02
C GLY A 560 22.11 -8.61 13.81
N TYR A 561 21.92 -9.05 12.55
CA TYR A 561 21.34 -10.36 12.27
C TYR A 561 22.31 -11.45 12.71
N ASP A 562 21.85 -12.35 13.55
CA ASP A 562 22.58 -13.56 13.91
C ASP A 562 21.99 -14.74 13.16
N ALA A 563 22.76 -15.34 12.26
CA ALA A 563 22.34 -16.49 11.48
C ALA A 563 22.12 -17.76 12.34
N GLN A 564 22.49 -17.71 13.62
CA GLN A 564 22.23 -18.80 14.57
C GLN A 564 20.82 -18.75 15.18
N ASP A 565 20.09 -17.65 14.98
CA ASP A 565 18.74 -17.45 15.50
C ASP A 565 17.62 -17.93 14.53
N GLU A 566 17.96 -18.59 13.41
CA GLU A 566 17.01 -19.25 12.50
C GLU A 566 16.81 -20.73 12.86
#